data_1ff30288f5b88ea6bbfac1f87a47e8a9
#
_entry.id   1ff30288f5b88ea6bbfac1f87a47e8a9
#
_cell.length_a   1.000
_cell.length_b   1.000
_cell.length_c   1.000
_cell.angle_alpha   90.00
_cell.angle_beta   90.00
_cell.angle_gamma   90.00
#
_symmetry.space_group_name_H-M   'P 1'
#
loop_
_entity.id
_entity.type
_entity.pdbx_description
1 polymer ?
#
loop_
_entity_poly.entity_id
_entity_poly.type
_entity_poly.pdbx_seq_one_letter_code
_entity_poly.pdbx_strand_id
1 'polypeptide(L)' 'MHIKVNGQIQILQGKISLQDLLNTLGYQNRKIAVELNELIIPSRLYKETMLEEQDNLEIVQAIGGG' A
#
# COMPACT_ATOMS: atom_id res chain seq x y z
N MET A 1 2.35 14.68 3.29
CA MET A 1 1.18 13.82 3.52
C MET A 1 1.57 12.72 4.50
N HIS A 2 0.73 12.46 5.47
CA HIS A 2 0.95 11.41 6.46
C HIS A 2 -0.02 10.27 6.21
N ILE A 3 0.51 9.05 6.18
CA ILE A 3 -0.30 7.85 6.13
C ILE A 3 0.24 6.85 7.14
N LYS A 4 -0.50 5.79 7.39
CA LYS A 4 0.00 4.67 8.20
C LYS A 4 0.15 3.45 7.31
N VAL A 5 1.24 2.72 7.52
CA VAL A 5 1.47 1.45 6.85
C VAL A 5 1.81 0.43 7.92
N ASN A 6 0.94 -0.55 8.08
CA ASN A 6 1.07 -1.57 9.11
C ASN A 6 1.31 -0.95 10.50
N GLY A 7 0.54 0.10 10.79
CA GLY A 7 0.60 0.76 12.08
C GLY A 7 1.70 1.80 12.24
N GLN A 8 2.55 1.97 11.25
CA GLN A 8 3.66 2.93 11.33
C GLN A 8 3.40 4.12 10.43
N ILE A 9 3.69 5.30 10.94
CA ILE A 9 3.49 6.53 10.19
C ILE A 9 4.56 6.66 9.13
N GLN A 10 4.11 6.95 7.90
CA GLN A 10 4.99 7.27 6.78
C GLN A 10 4.70 8.68 6.33
N ILE A 11 5.74 9.46 6.11
CA ILE A 11 5.60 10.83 5.62
C ILE A 11 5.95 10.84 4.15
N LEU A 12 4.99 11.27 3.34
CA LEU A 12 5.14 11.30 1.89
C LEU A 12 5.19 12.73 1.39
N GLN A 13 5.90 12.93 0.31
CA GLN A 13 6.15 14.26 -0.24
C GLN A 13 5.12 14.68 -1.28
N GLY A 14 3.93 14.27 -1.17
CA GLY A 14 2.90 14.66 -2.12
C GLY A 14 2.07 13.47 -2.52
N LYS A 15 1.27 13.65 -3.54
CA LYS A 15 0.37 12.58 -3.97
C LYS A 15 1.14 11.47 -4.65
N ILE A 16 0.75 10.24 -4.35
CA ILE A 16 1.40 9.06 -4.88
C ILE A 16 0.35 7.98 -5.06
N SER A 17 0.50 7.16 -6.09
CA SER A 17 -0.37 6.02 -6.26
C SER A 17 0.01 4.91 -5.29
N LEU A 18 -0.94 4.03 -5.02
CA LEU A 18 -0.65 2.86 -4.19
C LEU A 18 0.46 2.02 -4.80
N GLN A 19 0.45 1.84 -6.12
CA GLN A 19 1.52 1.08 -6.79
C GLN A 19 2.89 1.70 -6.55
N ASP A 20 2.99 3.01 -6.68
CA ASP A 20 4.29 3.67 -6.49
C ASP A 20 4.76 3.58 -5.05
N LEU A 21 3.84 3.68 -4.10
CA LEU A 21 4.21 3.50 -2.71
C LEU A 21 4.70 2.08 -2.45
N LEU A 22 4.01 1.07 -2.98
CA LEU A 22 4.43 -0.31 -2.81
C LEU A 22 5.81 -0.54 -3.39
N ASN A 23 6.10 0.06 -4.54
CA ASN A 23 7.43 -0.05 -5.14
C ASN A 23 8.49 0.59 -4.23
N THR A 24 8.18 1.75 -3.69
CA THR A 24 9.09 2.46 -2.79
C THR A 24 9.38 1.64 -1.54
N LEU A 25 8.39 0.93 -1.04
CA LEU A 25 8.54 0.11 0.17
C LEU A 25 9.16 -1.26 -0.11
N GLY A 26 9.43 -1.58 -1.37
CA GLY A 26 10.09 -2.83 -1.71
C GLY A 26 9.18 -4.01 -1.97
N TYR A 27 7.92 -3.76 -2.20
CA TYR A 27 6.96 -4.84 -2.43
C TYR A 27 6.75 -5.19 -3.89
N GLN A 28 7.52 -4.60 -4.81
CA GLN A 28 7.33 -4.93 -6.23
C GLN A 28 7.61 -6.40 -6.47
N ASN A 29 6.79 -6.98 -7.32
CA ASN A 29 6.90 -8.39 -7.72
C ASN A 29 6.72 -9.38 -6.57
N ARG A 30 6.11 -8.95 -5.48
CA ARG A 30 5.81 -9.82 -4.36
C ARG A 30 4.31 -10.07 -4.29
N LYS A 31 3.95 -11.24 -3.81
CA LYS A 31 2.55 -11.57 -3.59
C LYS A 31 2.13 -10.96 -2.27
N ILE A 32 1.24 -9.99 -2.36
CA ILE A 32 0.76 -9.29 -1.18
C ILE A 32 -0.74 -9.09 -1.27
N ALA A 33 -1.35 -8.87 -0.12
CA ALA A 33 -2.72 -8.40 -0.02
C ALA A 33 -2.68 -7.03 0.63
N VAL A 34 -3.44 -6.10 0.11
CA VAL A 34 -3.46 -4.72 0.61
C VAL A 34 -4.86 -4.34 0.99
N GLU A 35 -5.00 -3.81 2.21
CA GLU A 35 -6.22 -3.17 2.66
C GLU A 35 -5.97 -1.68 2.79
N LEU A 36 -6.84 -0.90 2.20
CA LEU A 36 -6.79 0.55 2.33
C LEU A 36 -8.06 0.97 3.07
N ASN A 37 -7.87 1.49 4.29
CA ASN A 37 -8.97 1.89 5.15
C ASN A 37 -10.01 0.76 5.29
N GLU A 38 -9.50 -0.44 5.57
CA GLU A 38 -10.28 -1.66 5.80
C GLU A 38 -10.95 -2.25 4.56
N LEU A 39 -10.61 -1.74 3.37
CA LEU A 39 -11.12 -2.29 2.12
C LEU A 39 -9.99 -2.98 1.37
N ILE A 40 -10.24 -4.20 0.93
CA ILE A 40 -9.25 -4.92 0.13
C ILE A 40 -9.18 -4.30 -1.26
N ILE A 41 -7.96 -4.00 -1.69
CA ILE A 41 -7.73 -3.40 -3.00
C ILE A 41 -7.16 -4.48 -3.93
N PRO A 42 -7.87 -4.82 -5.01
CA PRO A 42 -7.31 -5.76 -5.98
C PRO A 42 -6.04 -5.20 -6.63
N SER A 43 -5.11 -6.07 -6.95
CA SER A 43 -3.82 -5.63 -7.51
C SER A 43 -3.98 -4.86 -8.82
N ARG A 44 -5.00 -5.20 -9.60
CA ARG A 44 -5.24 -4.51 -10.87
C ARG A 44 -5.59 -3.04 -10.68
N LEU A 45 -5.95 -2.64 -9.46
CA LEU A 45 -6.32 -1.26 -9.16
C LEU A 45 -5.21 -0.46 -8.50
N TYR A 46 -4.06 -1.06 -8.21
CA TYR A 46 -3.00 -0.36 -7.48
C TYR A 46 -2.53 0.90 -8.20
N LYS A 47 -2.43 0.86 -9.51
CA LYS A 47 -1.95 2.01 -10.28
C LYS A 47 -2.96 3.15 -10.33
N GLU A 48 -4.22 2.83 -10.16
CA GLU A 48 -5.30 3.81 -10.22
C GLU A 48 -5.70 4.35 -8.87
N THR A 49 -5.22 3.74 -7.80
CA THR A 49 -5.59 4.13 -6.45
C THR A 49 -4.61 5.18 -5.94
N MET A 50 -5.09 6.40 -5.78
CA MET A 50 -4.27 7.49 -5.24
C MET A 50 -4.44 7.55 -3.74
N LEU A 51 -3.34 7.70 -3.03
CA LEU A 51 -3.37 7.80 -1.59
C LEU A 51 -3.72 9.21 -1.15
N GLU A 52 -4.35 9.31 0.01
CA GLU A 52 -4.77 10.59 0.58
C GLU A 52 -4.28 10.71 2.01
N GLU A 53 -4.34 11.94 2.51
CA GLU A 53 -3.90 12.24 3.87
C GLU A 53 -4.61 11.32 4.88
N GLN A 54 -3.83 10.75 5.80
CA GLN A 54 -4.32 9.90 6.89
C GLN A 54 -4.86 8.55 6.44
N ASP A 55 -4.59 8.14 5.22
CA ASP A 55 -4.93 6.78 4.79
C ASP A 55 -4.23 5.76 5.67
N ASN A 56 -4.90 4.65 5.89
CA ASN A 56 -4.38 3.54 6.68
C ASN A 56 -4.25 2.31 5.79
N LEU A 57 -3.02 1.88 5.58
CA LEU A 57 -2.72 0.71 4.76
C LEU A 57 -2.29 -0.45 5.64
N GLU A 58 -2.81 -1.62 5.33
CA GLU A 58 -2.30 -2.86 5.88
C GLU A 58 -1.84 -3.74 4.73
N ILE A 59 -0.60 -4.18 4.79
CA ILE A 59 0.01 -4.97 3.75
C ILE A 59 0.44 -6.30 4.35
N VAL A 60 -0.09 -7.38 3.80
CA VAL A 60 0.25 -8.71 4.24
C VAL A 60 0.95 -9.41 3.10
N GLN A 61 2.14 -9.91 3.36
CA GLN A 61 2.90 -10.64 2.37
C GLN A 61 2.56 -12.11 2.46
N ALA A 62 2.29 -12.73 1.32
CA ALA A 62 2.01 -14.16 1.30
C ALA A 62 3.25 -14.93 1.72
N ILE A 63 3.07 -15.88 2.62
CA ILE A 63 4.16 -16.67 3.14
C ILE A 63 4.08 -18.06 2.56
N GLY A 64 5.23 -18.54 2.20
CA GLY A 64 5.35 -19.92 1.86
C GLY A 64 4.89 -20.23 0.52
N GLY A 65 5.15 -21.24 0.15
CA GLY A 65 5.17 -21.78 -1.02
C GLY A 65 3.95 -22.00 -1.77
N GLY A 66 3.61 -21.07 -1.93
CA GLY A 66 2.65 -21.14 -2.80
C GLY A 66 2.22 -21.26 -3.79
#